data_4ba68df2e983bc92098d4734694c3c1c
#
_entry.id   4ba68df2e983bc92098d4734694c3c1c
#
_cell.length_a   1.000
_cell.length_b   1.000
_cell.length_c   1.000
_cell.angle_alpha   90.00
_cell.angle_beta   90.00
_cell.angle_gamma   90.00
#
_symmetry.space_group_name_H-M   'P 1'
#
loop_
_entity.id
_entity.type
_entity.pdbx_description
1 polymer ?
#
loop_
_entity_poly.entity_id
_entity_poly.type
_entity_poly.pdbx_seq_one_letter_code
_entity_poly.pdbx_strand_id
1 'polypeptide(L)'
;MSLPGLAHAGPLITVVSNAQLQATKAAHAATQGQSPAPGQATQPLSQLSPDLPKASYLSPSDDAFLEQMQKAIFQFFWEQTNPATGIIKDRCNVRGIDNGILGSIAATGFGLSAICIGTKRGYVSTSQARQRVLNTLRFLWRKLAHEHGFFYHWANINSGERMWNAEISSVDTALLLCGILTCRQYFQHTEISELAHEIFNRVDWQWLSEDTKILPHGWTPEHGFLQYRWDSYSEMMMMYLLGMGSATHPLGADSWNAWKRTEFDFDGIKYIGSYAPLFVHQFSQAWFDFRGKRDAYADYFQNSILATEVHKRFCISLSKKFPDYSDDLWGITASDSANGYQIWGGPPATGPIDGTVVPCASAGSLPFMPGPVMRVLRTINTRFGAGTWSRYGFVDAFNPGTNWYDSDVVGIDSGIMIVMAENARTGFIWDTFMKNPEAQKGMERAGFKPVQPLAPQEMVEMHLRSQA
;
A
#
# COMPACT_ATOMS: atom_id res chain seq x y z
N MET A 1 -40.00 10.62 -24.25
CA MET A 1 -39.80 9.97 -22.95
C MET A 1 -38.31 9.89 -22.70
N SER A 2 -37.82 10.80 -21.90
CA SER A 2 -36.40 10.99 -21.57
C SER A 2 -35.98 9.99 -20.52
N LEU A 3 -34.91 9.26 -20.77
CA LEU A 3 -34.24 8.39 -19.77
C LEU A 3 -33.42 9.28 -18.82
N PRO A 4 -33.43 9.02 -17.50
CA PRO A 4 -32.60 9.78 -16.56
C PRO A 4 -31.17 9.27 -16.53
N GLY A 5 -30.29 10.24 -16.50
CA GLY A 5 -28.88 10.33 -16.25
C GLY A 5 -28.07 9.14 -15.72
N LEU A 6 -27.14 8.72 -16.58
CA LEU A 6 -25.88 8.09 -16.16
C LEU A 6 -25.00 9.19 -15.54
N ALA A 7 -24.82 9.17 -14.24
CA ALA A 7 -23.85 10.00 -13.55
C ALA A 7 -22.43 9.59 -13.99
N HIS A 8 -21.75 10.49 -14.69
CA HIS A 8 -20.36 10.32 -15.13
C HIS A 8 -19.43 10.55 -13.94
N ALA A 9 -18.95 9.48 -13.30
CA ALA A 9 -17.92 9.54 -12.26
C ALA A 9 -16.48 9.62 -12.82
N GLY A 10 -16.30 9.65 -14.15
CA GLY A 10 -15.01 9.45 -14.79
C GLY A 10 -13.95 10.58 -14.67
N PRO A 11 -14.26 11.86 -14.89
CA PRO A 11 -13.24 12.92 -14.85
C PRO A 11 -12.95 13.47 -13.45
N LEU A 12 -13.82 13.20 -12.46
CA LEU A 12 -13.71 13.80 -11.13
C LEU A 12 -12.60 13.21 -10.26
N ILE A 13 -12.23 11.94 -10.44
CA ILE A 13 -11.27 11.27 -9.56
C ILE A 13 -9.85 11.76 -9.79
N THR A 14 -9.42 11.93 -11.04
CA THR A 14 -8.07 12.44 -11.35
C THR A 14 -7.93 13.93 -11.00
N VAL A 15 -9.00 14.72 -11.22
CA VAL A 15 -9.02 16.16 -10.88
C VAL A 15 -9.13 16.37 -9.36
N VAL A 16 -9.88 15.53 -8.66
CA VAL A 16 -10.05 15.63 -7.20
C VAL A 16 -8.77 15.24 -6.48
N SER A 17 -8.05 14.18 -6.91
CA SER A 17 -6.75 13.81 -6.32
C SER A 17 -5.71 14.92 -6.51
N ASN A 18 -5.67 15.58 -7.67
CA ASN A 18 -4.76 16.67 -7.95
C ASN A 18 -5.13 17.97 -7.19
N ALA A 19 -6.40 18.30 -7.08
CA ALA A 19 -6.85 19.49 -6.36
C ALA A 19 -6.72 19.32 -4.83
N GLN A 20 -6.99 18.14 -4.30
CA GLN A 20 -6.79 17.83 -2.88
C GLN A 20 -5.32 17.74 -2.52
N LEU A 21 -4.47 17.19 -3.39
CA LEU A 21 -3.02 17.20 -3.24
C LEU A 21 -2.48 18.65 -3.22
N GLN A 22 -3.06 19.55 -4.01
CA GLN A 22 -2.73 20.98 -3.99
C GLN A 22 -3.18 21.66 -2.69
N ALA A 23 -4.39 21.37 -2.20
CA ALA A 23 -4.88 21.92 -0.95
C ALA A 23 -4.03 21.46 0.26
N THR A 24 -3.60 20.22 0.26
CA THR A 24 -2.72 19.66 1.29
C THR A 24 -1.32 20.28 1.22
N LYS A 25 -0.79 20.54 0.01
CA LYS A 25 0.49 21.25 -0.17
C LYS A 25 0.40 22.73 0.22
N ALA A 26 -0.71 23.39 -0.02
CA ALA A 26 -0.94 24.79 0.41
C ALA A 26 -1.06 24.90 1.93
N ALA A 27 -1.72 23.95 2.59
CA ALA A 27 -1.77 23.87 4.05
C ALA A 27 -0.37 23.61 4.66
N HIS A 28 0.45 22.79 3.98
CA HIS A 28 1.82 22.51 4.40
C HIS A 28 2.74 23.75 4.29
N ALA A 29 2.56 24.58 3.29
CA ALA A 29 3.31 25.85 3.13
C ALA A 29 2.93 26.87 4.21
N ALA A 30 1.69 26.84 4.71
CA ALA A 30 1.23 27.77 5.75
C ALA A 30 1.72 27.40 7.16
N THR A 31 2.08 26.14 7.40
CA THR A 31 2.62 25.66 8.70
C THR A 31 4.14 25.74 8.82
N GLN A 32 4.87 26.02 7.75
CA GLN A 32 6.35 26.15 7.78
C GLN A 32 6.87 27.47 8.36
N GLY A 33 5.99 28.35 8.88
CA GLY A 33 6.36 29.67 9.39
C GLY A 33 6.93 29.74 10.81
N GLN A 34 7.13 28.63 11.51
CA GLN A 34 7.75 28.64 12.85
C GLN A 34 8.84 27.56 12.96
N SER A 35 10.09 27.99 12.79
CA SER A 35 11.25 27.20 13.15
C SER A 35 11.41 27.21 14.67
N PRO A 36 11.51 26.07 15.34
CA PRO A 36 11.93 26.01 16.73
C PRO A 36 13.45 26.29 16.84
N ALA A 37 13.83 26.95 17.90
CA ALA A 37 15.22 27.30 18.23
C ALA A 37 16.11 26.04 18.39
N PRO A 38 17.39 26.10 18.04
CA PRO A 38 18.30 24.97 18.16
C PRO A 38 18.67 24.71 19.62
N GLY A 39 18.45 23.50 20.09
CA GLY A 39 19.05 23.06 21.34
C GLY A 39 18.19 22.16 22.24
N GLN A 40 17.86 20.98 21.80
CA GLN A 40 17.71 19.83 22.70
C GLN A 40 18.15 18.57 21.96
N ALA A 41 19.02 17.79 22.60
CA ALA A 41 19.57 16.57 22.07
C ALA A 41 18.45 15.55 21.78
N THR A 42 18.30 15.17 20.54
CA THR A 42 17.34 14.14 20.08
C THR A 42 17.69 12.80 20.68
N GLN A 43 16.77 12.22 21.43
CA GLN A 43 16.87 10.80 21.83
C GLN A 43 16.75 9.92 20.57
N PRO A 44 17.60 8.90 20.42
CA PRO A 44 17.56 8.04 19.24
C PRO A 44 16.27 7.21 19.20
N LEU A 45 15.71 7.07 17.99
CA LEU A 45 14.53 6.25 17.62
C LEU A 45 14.63 4.75 18.03
N SER A 46 15.72 4.34 18.68
CA SER A 46 16.04 2.97 19.07
C SER A 46 15.30 2.45 20.31
N GLN A 47 14.37 3.20 20.90
CA GLN A 47 13.82 2.85 22.21
C GLN A 47 12.67 1.84 22.21
N LEU A 48 12.19 1.38 21.06
CA LEU A 48 11.13 0.37 20.96
C LEU A 48 11.52 -0.70 19.94
N SER A 49 12.53 -1.51 20.24
CA SER A 49 12.76 -2.75 19.51
C SER A 49 12.14 -3.89 20.31
N PRO A 50 10.88 -4.30 20.05
CA PRO A 50 10.45 -5.60 20.51
C PRO A 50 11.18 -6.64 19.66
N ASP A 51 11.70 -7.69 20.27
CA ASP A 51 11.95 -8.94 19.56
C ASP A 51 10.72 -9.24 18.71
N LEU A 52 10.87 -9.19 17.38
CA LEU A 52 9.76 -9.43 16.46
C LEU A 52 9.27 -10.87 16.68
N PRO A 53 8.08 -11.08 17.25
CA PRO A 53 7.61 -12.41 17.49
C PRO A 53 7.36 -13.08 16.14
N LYS A 54 7.86 -14.30 15.98
CA LYS A 54 7.35 -15.22 14.94
C LYS A 54 5.84 -15.36 15.13
N ALA A 55 5.10 -15.88 14.18
CA ALA A 55 3.63 -16.05 14.15
C ALA A 55 2.95 -16.59 15.45
N SER A 56 3.72 -16.88 16.48
CA SER A 56 3.30 -17.27 17.84
C SER A 56 2.45 -16.22 18.60
N TYR A 57 2.33 -15.01 18.10
CA TYR A 57 1.50 -13.96 18.71
C TYR A 57 0.03 -13.99 18.26
N LEU A 58 -0.29 -14.73 17.20
CA LEU A 58 -1.68 -14.93 16.78
C LEU A 58 -2.26 -16.13 17.52
N SER A 59 -3.42 -15.93 18.14
CA SER A 59 -4.17 -17.04 18.69
C SER A 59 -4.70 -17.94 17.56
N PRO A 60 -5.00 -19.25 17.82
CA PRO A 60 -5.63 -20.11 16.82
C PRO A 60 -6.93 -19.53 16.26
N SER A 61 -7.70 -18.82 17.08
CA SER A 61 -8.94 -18.18 16.62
C SER A 61 -8.66 -16.97 15.73
N ASP A 62 -7.60 -16.22 15.98
CA ASP A 62 -7.21 -15.08 15.12
C ASP A 62 -6.67 -15.58 13.78
N ASP A 63 -5.86 -16.63 13.80
CA ASP A 63 -5.38 -17.26 12.57
C ASP A 63 -6.53 -17.79 11.71
N ALA A 64 -7.54 -18.43 12.32
CA ALA A 64 -8.74 -18.91 11.62
C ALA A 64 -9.57 -17.76 11.03
N PHE A 65 -9.68 -16.64 11.74
CA PHE A 65 -10.38 -15.46 11.23
C PHE A 65 -9.63 -14.82 10.05
N LEU A 66 -8.31 -14.69 10.14
CA LEU A 66 -7.48 -14.21 9.05
C LEU A 66 -7.54 -15.15 7.84
N GLU A 67 -7.60 -16.46 8.05
CA GLU A 67 -7.81 -17.45 6.98
C GLU A 67 -9.13 -17.20 6.24
N GLN A 68 -10.21 -16.97 6.98
CA GLN A 68 -11.53 -16.66 6.40
C GLN A 68 -11.47 -15.35 5.60
N MET A 69 -10.83 -14.29 6.16
CA MET A 69 -10.68 -13.01 5.50
C MET A 69 -9.85 -13.12 4.21
N GLN A 70 -8.70 -13.77 4.27
CA GLN A 70 -7.84 -13.96 3.11
C GLN A 70 -8.52 -14.77 2.00
N LYS A 71 -9.27 -15.81 2.37
CA LYS A 71 -10.03 -16.61 1.40
C LYS A 71 -11.12 -15.81 0.70
N ALA A 72 -11.84 -14.96 1.44
CA ALA A 72 -12.85 -14.07 0.86
C ALA A 72 -12.23 -13.03 -0.07
N ILE A 73 -11.13 -12.39 0.34
CA ILE A 73 -10.39 -11.42 -0.48
C ILE A 73 -9.80 -12.10 -1.73
N PHE A 74 -9.25 -13.29 -1.61
CA PHE A 74 -8.76 -14.06 -2.76
C PHE A 74 -9.84 -14.25 -3.83
N GLN A 75 -11.10 -14.46 -3.45
CA GLN A 75 -12.22 -14.58 -4.40
C GLN A 75 -12.39 -13.31 -5.23
N PHE A 76 -12.21 -12.10 -4.66
CA PHE A 76 -12.21 -10.87 -5.45
C PHE A 76 -11.17 -10.94 -6.56
N PHE A 77 -9.93 -11.21 -6.24
CA PHE A 77 -8.84 -11.27 -7.21
C PHE A 77 -9.00 -12.41 -8.22
N TRP A 78 -9.67 -13.48 -7.85
CA TRP A 78 -9.91 -14.60 -8.75
C TRP A 78 -11.09 -14.35 -9.71
N GLU A 79 -12.19 -13.79 -9.20
CA GLU A 79 -13.45 -13.64 -9.93
C GLU A 79 -13.55 -12.31 -10.67
N GLN A 80 -12.98 -11.22 -10.12
CA GLN A 80 -13.01 -9.89 -10.74
C GLN A 80 -11.82 -9.64 -11.68
N THR A 81 -11.17 -10.70 -12.11
CA THR A 81 -10.13 -10.69 -13.14
C THR A 81 -10.72 -11.15 -14.46
N ASN A 82 -10.46 -10.41 -15.55
CA ASN A 82 -10.75 -10.94 -16.89
C ASN A 82 -9.78 -12.09 -17.20
N PRO A 83 -10.25 -13.33 -17.43
CA PRO A 83 -9.36 -14.50 -17.60
C PRO A 83 -8.50 -14.44 -18.88
N ALA A 84 -8.89 -13.66 -19.88
CA ALA A 84 -8.15 -13.53 -21.14
C ALA A 84 -7.02 -12.50 -21.04
N THR A 85 -7.23 -11.39 -20.34
CA THR A 85 -6.24 -10.31 -20.18
C THR A 85 -5.45 -10.42 -18.89
N GLY A 86 -6.05 -10.99 -17.86
CA GLY A 86 -5.50 -11.02 -16.50
C GLY A 86 -5.58 -9.69 -15.75
N ILE A 87 -6.16 -8.66 -16.37
CA ILE A 87 -6.37 -7.37 -15.69
C ILE A 87 -7.49 -7.52 -14.66
N ILE A 88 -7.25 -6.98 -13.48
CA ILE A 88 -8.19 -7.02 -12.36
C ILE A 88 -8.95 -5.71 -12.30
N LYS A 89 -10.25 -5.77 -12.02
CA LYS A 89 -11.06 -4.58 -11.78
C LYS A 89 -10.48 -3.74 -10.66
N ASP A 90 -10.63 -2.43 -10.80
CA ASP A 90 -10.36 -1.48 -9.71
C ASP A 90 -11.22 -1.78 -8.49
N ARG A 91 -12.50 -1.95 -8.72
CA ARG A 91 -13.52 -2.22 -7.70
C ARG A 91 -14.65 -3.11 -8.19
N CYS A 92 -15.43 -3.61 -7.28
CA CYS A 92 -16.64 -4.38 -7.58
C CYS A 92 -17.75 -4.00 -6.62
N ASN A 93 -18.93 -3.65 -7.17
CA ASN A 93 -20.11 -3.48 -6.37
C ASN A 93 -20.63 -4.85 -5.86
N VAL A 94 -20.71 -5.00 -4.53
CA VAL A 94 -21.11 -6.26 -3.89
C VAL A 94 -22.56 -6.28 -3.40
N ARG A 95 -23.31 -5.20 -3.64
CA ARG A 95 -24.71 -5.06 -3.24
C ARG A 95 -25.67 -4.98 -4.42
N GLY A 96 -25.16 -4.84 -5.62
CA GLY A 96 -25.91 -4.70 -6.85
C GLY A 96 -25.30 -5.47 -8.01
N ILE A 97 -25.77 -5.18 -9.22
CA ILE A 97 -25.18 -5.71 -10.45
C ILE A 97 -23.94 -4.87 -10.79
N ASP A 98 -22.80 -5.52 -10.89
CA ASP A 98 -21.55 -4.89 -11.28
C ASP A 98 -21.21 -5.19 -12.75
N ASN A 99 -21.34 -4.20 -13.60
CA ASN A 99 -20.94 -4.22 -15.01
C ASN A 99 -19.67 -3.38 -15.27
N GLY A 100 -18.90 -3.06 -14.23
CA GLY A 100 -17.69 -2.27 -14.33
C GLY A 100 -16.63 -2.95 -15.20
N ILE A 101 -15.97 -2.16 -16.05
CA ILE A 101 -14.89 -2.62 -16.95
C ILE A 101 -13.57 -1.91 -16.66
N LEU A 102 -13.53 -1.06 -15.65
CA LEU A 102 -12.33 -0.35 -15.22
C LEU A 102 -11.39 -1.30 -14.50
N GLY A 103 -10.20 -1.45 -15.03
CA GLY A 103 -9.12 -2.22 -14.44
C GLY A 103 -8.04 -1.31 -13.85
N SER A 104 -7.42 -1.77 -12.78
CA SER A 104 -6.28 -1.13 -12.11
C SER A 104 -5.03 -1.99 -12.26
N ILE A 105 -3.93 -1.36 -12.69
CA ILE A 105 -2.63 -2.07 -12.75
C ILE A 105 -2.09 -2.36 -11.35
N ALA A 106 -2.34 -1.48 -10.37
CA ALA A 106 -1.98 -1.71 -8.97
C ALA A 106 -2.76 -2.89 -8.38
N ALA A 107 -4.10 -2.92 -8.56
CA ALA A 107 -4.91 -4.07 -8.14
C ALA A 107 -4.45 -5.37 -8.82
N THR A 108 -4.00 -5.30 -10.09
CA THR A 108 -3.42 -6.45 -10.80
C THR A 108 -2.12 -6.92 -10.15
N GLY A 109 -1.26 -6.01 -9.68
CA GLY A 109 -0.04 -6.32 -8.94
C GLY A 109 -0.32 -7.04 -7.60
N PHE A 110 -1.24 -6.51 -6.82
CA PHE A 110 -1.72 -7.16 -5.59
C PHE A 110 -2.35 -8.52 -5.87
N GLY A 111 -3.17 -8.62 -6.93
CA GLY A 111 -3.82 -9.86 -7.32
C GLY A 111 -2.86 -10.95 -7.77
N LEU A 112 -1.76 -10.62 -8.44
CA LEU A 112 -0.69 -11.57 -8.74
C LEU A 112 -0.08 -12.15 -7.45
N SER A 113 0.14 -11.32 -6.44
CA SER A 113 0.59 -11.77 -5.12
C SER A 113 -0.50 -12.59 -4.40
N ALA A 114 -1.78 -12.20 -4.50
CA ALA A 114 -2.90 -12.94 -3.97
C ALA A 114 -3.05 -14.34 -4.60
N ILE A 115 -2.75 -14.47 -5.91
CA ILE A 115 -2.72 -15.78 -6.58
C ILE A 115 -1.62 -16.68 -5.98
N CYS A 116 -0.44 -16.14 -5.65
CA CYS A 116 0.59 -16.91 -4.95
C CYS A 116 0.13 -17.36 -3.57
N ILE A 117 -0.50 -16.47 -2.80
CA ILE A 117 -1.07 -16.77 -1.48
C ILE A 117 -2.14 -17.85 -1.61
N GLY A 118 -3.12 -17.68 -2.51
CA GLY A 118 -4.22 -18.63 -2.73
C GLY A 118 -3.73 -20.00 -3.17
N THR A 119 -2.67 -20.06 -3.98
CA THR A 119 -2.04 -21.33 -4.36
C THR A 119 -1.38 -22.01 -3.17
N LYS A 120 -0.60 -21.26 -2.37
CA LYS A 120 0.06 -21.78 -1.16
C LYS A 120 -0.96 -22.31 -0.14
N ARG A 121 -2.10 -21.63 -0.01
CA ARG A 121 -3.17 -21.99 0.93
C ARG A 121 -4.19 -22.99 0.37
N GLY A 122 -4.04 -23.41 -0.88
CA GLY A 122 -4.93 -24.38 -1.51
C GLY A 122 -6.32 -23.84 -1.89
N TYR A 123 -6.49 -22.51 -2.02
CA TYR A 123 -7.74 -21.92 -2.52
C TYR A 123 -7.94 -22.17 -4.02
N VAL A 124 -6.84 -22.36 -4.74
CA VAL A 124 -6.79 -22.66 -6.17
C VAL A 124 -5.68 -23.67 -6.45
N SER A 125 -5.87 -24.53 -7.45
CA SER A 125 -4.81 -25.46 -7.85
C SER A 125 -3.62 -24.72 -8.49
N THR A 126 -2.42 -25.27 -8.30
CA THR A 126 -1.19 -24.72 -8.90
C THR A 126 -1.29 -24.62 -10.43
N SER A 127 -1.95 -25.56 -11.08
CA SER A 127 -2.15 -25.56 -12.54
C SER A 127 -3.02 -24.37 -12.99
N GLN A 128 -4.16 -24.14 -12.32
CA GLN A 128 -5.05 -23.03 -12.64
C GLN A 128 -4.38 -21.68 -12.36
N ALA A 129 -3.72 -21.56 -11.23
CA ALA A 129 -2.98 -20.35 -10.86
C ALA A 129 -1.88 -20.03 -11.87
N ARG A 130 -1.07 -21.02 -12.24
CA ARG A 130 0.00 -20.88 -13.27
C ARG A 130 -0.56 -20.42 -14.60
N GLN A 131 -1.66 -21.03 -15.06
CA GLN A 131 -2.30 -20.63 -16.32
C GLN A 131 -2.79 -19.19 -16.27
N ARG A 132 -3.40 -18.76 -15.14
CA ARG A 132 -3.85 -17.37 -14.95
C ARG A 132 -2.67 -16.41 -14.99
N VAL A 133 -1.59 -16.68 -14.26
CA VAL A 133 -0.37 -15.86 -14.27
C VAL A 133 0.24 -15.78 -15.67
N LEU A 134 0.35 -16.89 -16.40
CA LEU A 134 0.86 -16.89 -17.76
C LEU A 134 0.02 -16.02 -18.70
N ASN A 135 -1.30 -16.13 -18.64
CA ASN A 135 -2.19 -15.29 -19.44
C ASN A 135 -1.98 -13.81 -19.14
N THR A 136 -1.93 -13.47 -17.84
CA THR A 136 -1.68 -12.09 -17.38
C THR A 136 -0.35 -11.57 -17.91
N LEU A 137 0.77 -12.27 -17.68
CA LEU A 137 2.09 -11.79 -18.09
C LEU A 137 2.22 -11.69 -19.62
N ARG A 138 1.66 -12.64 -20.38
CA ARG A 138 1.62 -12.58 -21.85
C ARG A 138 0.86 -11.35 -22.33
N PHE A 139 -0.25 -11.01 -21.70
CA PHE A 139 -1.04 -9.83 -22.05
C PHE A 139 -0.29 -8.53 -21.71
N LEU A 140 0.26 -8.43 -20.52
CA LEU A 140 1.08 -7.28 -20.09
C LEU A 140 2.28 -7.05 -21.02
N TRP A 141 2.92 -8.12 -21.46
CA TRP A 141 4.07 -8.04 -22.36
C TRP A 141 3.69 -7.60 -23.77
N ARG A 142 2.61 -8.18 -24.33
CA ARG A 142 2.33 -8.10 -25.77
C ARG A 142 1.26 -7.08 -26.15
N LYS A 143 0.38 -6.70 -25.21
CA LYS A 143 -0.87 -6.00 -25.54
C LYS A 143 -1.17 -4.77 -24.67
N LEU A 144 -0.84 -4.82 -23.38
CA LEU A 144 -1.18 -3.70 -22.52
C LEU A 144 -0.39 -2.46 -22.93
N ALA A 145 -1.11 -1.35 -23.11
CA ALA A 145 -0.53 -0.07 -23.48
C ALA A 145 0.46 0.43 -22.40
N HIS A 146 1.61 0.89 -22.85
CA HIS A 146 2.66 1.40 -21.98
C HIS A 146 3.49 2.47 -22.68
N GLU A 147 4.21 3.29 -21.92
CA GLU A 147 5.22 4.21 -22.41
C GLU A 147 6.53 3.92 -21.69
N HIS A 148 7.60 3.66 -22.42
CA HIS A 148 8.91 3.28 -21.86
C HIS A 148 8.87 2.16 -20.80
N GLY A 149 7.92 1.24 -20.92
CA GLY A 149 7.71 0.14 -19.96
C GLY A 149 6.81 0.47 -18.79
N PHE A 150 6.48 1.73 -18.54
CA PHE A 150 5.50 2.15 -17.55
C PHE A 150 4.09 2.02 -18.10
N PHE A 151 3.16 1.53 -17.28
CA PHE A 151 1.79 1.28 -17.71
C PHE A 151 0.85 2.39 -17.29
N TYR A 152 -0.24 2.56 -18.06
CA TYR A 152 -1.33 3.48 -17.69
C TYR A 152 -2.04 2.98 -16.44
N HIS A 153 -2.33 3.90 -15.53
CA HIS A 153 -3.00 3.67 -14.25
C HIS A 153 -4.29 2.84 -14.44
N TRP A 154 -5.12 3.28 -15.38
CA TRP A 154 -6.41 2.67 -15.68
C TRP A 154 -6.46 2.07 -17.07
N ALA A 155 -6.96 0.84 -17.16
CA ALA A 155 -7.14 0.14 -18.42
C ALA A 155 -8.49 -0.58 -18.46
N ASN A 156 -9.04 -0.73 -19.65
CA ASN A 156 -10.21 -1.57 -19.87
C ASN A 156 -9.82 -3.04 -19.65
N ILE A 157 -10.53 -3.74 -18.73
CA ILE A 157 -10.21 -5.14 -18.39
C ILE A 157 -10.33 -6.09 -19.59
N ASN A 158 -11.11 -5.74 -20.61
CA ASN A 158 -11.36 -6.59 -21.77
C ASN A 158 -10.33 -6.37 -22.90
N SER A 159 -9.94 -5.11 -23.15
CA SER A 159 -9.08 -4.74 -24.28
C SER A 159 -7.66 -4.32 -23.86
N GLY A 160 -7.47 -3.85 -22.63
CA GLY A 160 -6.23 -3.24 -22.18
C GLY A 160 -6.02 -1.80 -22.64
N GLU A 161 -7.03 -1.21 -23.30
CA GLU A 161 -6.98 0.19 -23.71
C GLU A 161 -6.97 1.12 -22.50
N ARG A 162 -6.19 2.20 -22.60
CA ARG A 162 -6.15 3.30 -21.63
C ARG A 162 -7.55 3.85 -21.39
N MET A 163 -7.93 4.01 -20.13
CA MET A 163 -9.22 4.60 -19.74
C MET A 163 -9.03 5.96 -19.06
N TRP A 164 -10.04 6.84 -19.20
CA TRP A 164 -10.13 8.13 -18.53
C TRP A 164 -8.97 9.10 -18.77
N ASN A 165 -8.26 8.96 -19.89
CA ASN A 165 -7.04 9.70 -20.18
C ASN A 165 -6.00 9.61 -19.03
N ALA A 166 -5.98 8.48 -18.34
CA ALA A 166 -5.07 8.25 -17.22
C ALA A 166 -3.62 8.45 -17.64
N GLU A 167 -2.80 8.91 -16.71
CA GLU A 167 -1.34 8.93 -16.86
C GLU A 167 -0.77 7.51 -16.90
N ILE A 168 0.41 7.34 -17.47
CA ILE A 168 1.26 6.24 -17.02
C ILE A 168 1.64 6.56 -15.57
N SER A 169 1.43 5.60 -14.69
CA SER A 169 1.71 5.81 -13.27
C SER A 169 3.02 5.16 -12.87
N SER A 170 3.88 5.93 -12.21
CA SER A 170 5.16 5.44 -11.72
C SER A 170 5.00 4.47 -10.55
N VAL A 171 4.17 4.81 -9.56
CA VAL A 171 3.98 3.98 -8.35
C VAL A 171 3.12 2.76 -8.63
N ASP A 172 2.06 2.88 -9.42
CA ASP A 172 1.19 1.74 -9.75
C ASP A 172 1.91 0.72 -10.64
N THR A 173 2.79 1.18 -11.54
CA THR A 173 3.71 0.31 -12.26
C THR A 173 4.64 -0.44 -11.29
N ALA A 174 5.16 0.23 -10.27
CA ALA A 174 6.00 -0.43 -9.26
C ALA A 174 5.21 -1.50 -8.46
N LEU A 175 3.96 -1.21 -8.07
CA LEU A 175 3.06 -2.20 -7.44
C LEU A 175 2.82 -3.41 -8.35
N LEU A 176 2.57 -3.18 -9.64
CA LEU A 176 2.42 -4.25 -10.62
C LEU A 176 3.70 -5.10 -10.72
N LEU A 177 4.86 -4.46 -10.82
CA LEU A 177 6.16 -5.15 -10.88
C LEU A 177 6.42 -5.99 -9.62
N CYS A 178 6.05 -5.52 -8.44
CA CYS A 178 6.18 -6.29 -7.21
C CYS A 178 5.36 -7.60 -7.27
N GLY A 179 4.14 -7.56 -7.78
CA GLY A 179 3.32 -8.75 -8.01
C GLY A 179 3.92 -9.71 -9.04
N ILE A 180 4.41 -9.18 -10.16
CA ILE A 180 5.07 -9.95 -11.24
C ILE A 180 6.31 -10.66 -10.68
N LEU A 181 7.17 -9.95 -9.95
CA LEU A 181 8.39 -10.49 -9.37
C LEU A 181 8.10 -11.53 -8.27
N THR A 182 6.99 -11.39 -7.54
CA THR A 182 6.52 -12.41 -6.58
C THR A 182 6.15 -13.69 -7.32
N CYS A 183 5.40 -13.61 -8.42
CA CYS A 183 5.05 -14.77 -9.25
C CYS A 183 6.28 -15.44 -9.84
N ARG A 184 7.29 -14.70 -10.31
CA ARG A 184 8.56 -15.22 -10.81
C ARG A 184 9.23 -16.16 -9.80
N GLN A 185 9.32 -15.73 -8.56
CA GLN A 185 9.97 -16.50 -7.51
C GLN A 185 9.12 -17.67 -7.01
N TYR A 186 7.80 -17.49 -6.97
CA TYR A 186 6.91 -18.52 -6.44
C TYR A 186 6.72 -19.69 -7.40
N PHE A 187 6.40 -19.44 -8.67
CA PHE A 187 6.06 -20.51 -9.62
C PHE A 187 7.28 -21.21 -10.21
N GLN A 188 8.45 -20.58 -10.24
CA GLN A 188 9.71 -21.12 -10.79
C GLN A 188 9.51 -21.79 -12.17
N HIS A 189 8.64 -21.19 -12.99
CA HIS A 189 8.29 -21.67 -14.31
C HIS A 189 9.03 -20.87 -15.37
N THR A 190 9.67 -21.53 -16.35
CA THR A 190 10.55 -20.89 -17.34
C THR A 190 9.89 -19.69 -18.02
N GLU A 191 8.72 -19.87 -18.64
CA GLU A 191 8.06 -18.76 -19.33
C GLU A 191 7.58 -17.65 -18.40
N ILE A 192 7.14 -17.96 -17.15
CA ILE A 192 6.82 -16.94 -16.17
C ILE A 192 8.07 -16.14 -15.82
N SER A 193 9.20 -16.81 -15.64
CA SER A 193 10.46 -16.16 -15.31
C SER A 193 10.97 -15.29 -16.45
N GLU A 194 10.89 -15.76 -17.68
CA GLU A 194 11.27 -15.00 -18.87
C GLU A 194 10.39 -13.75 -19.05
N LEU A 195 9.06 -13.91 -19.03
CA LEU A 195 8.14 -12.78 -19.18
C LEU A 195 8.30 -11.75 -18.05
N ALA A 196 8.46 -12.20 -16.80
CA ALA A 196 8.68 -11.31 -15.67
C ALA A 196 10.01 -10.54 -15.82
N HIS A 197 11.06 -11.19 -16.30
CA HIS A 197 12.34 -10.56 -16.60
C HIS A 197 12.21 -9.51 -17.70
N GLU A 198 11.57 -9.85 -18.81
CA GLU A 198 11.38 -8.94 -19.94
C GLU A 198 10.52 -7.73 -19.56
N ILE A 199 9.42 -7.93 -18.84
CA ILE A 199 8.55 -6.84 -18.40
C ILE A 199 9.31 -5.90 -17.46
N PHE A 200 10.06 -6.43 -16.48
CA PHE A 200 10.82 -5.63 -15.54
C PHE A 200 11.94 -4.84 -16.25
N ASN A 201 12.71 -5.48 -17.12
CA ASN A 201 13.84 -4.85 -17.78
C ASN A 201 13.45 -3.84 -18.87
N ARG A 202 12.20 -3.90 -19.37
CA ARG A 202 11.66 -2.92 -20.31
C ARG A 202 11.43 -1.55 -19.67
N VAL A 203 11.29 -1.48 -18.33
CA VAL A 203 10.98 -0.24 -17.62
C VAL A 203 12.19 0.68 -17.63
N ASP A 204 12.06 1.82 -18.28
CA ASP A 204 13.12 2.83 -18.39
C ASP A 204 13.03 3.87 -17.27
N TRP A 205 13.66 3.56 -16.15
CA TRP A 205 13.71 4.44 -14.99
C TRP A 205 14.52 5.72 -15.25
N GLN A 206 15.46 5.67 -16.20
CA GLN A 206 16.26 6.85 -16.57
C GLN A 206 15.40 7.84 -17.34
N TRP A 207 14.64 7.37 -18.33
CA TRP A 207 13.66 8.20 -19.01
C TRP A 207 12.67 8.86 -18.03
N LEU A 208 12.11 8.09 -17.09
CA LEU A 208 11.17 8.62 -16.10
C LEU A 208 11.82 9.70 -15.23
N SER A 209 13.11 9.58 -14.92
CA SER A 209 13.82 10.53 -14.05
C SER A 209 14.03 11.91 -14.66
N GLU A 210 13.92 12.04 -16.00
CA GLU A 210 14.23 13.29 -16.73
C GLU A 210 15.59 13.89 -16.30
N ASP A 211 16.60 13.05 -16.14
CA ASP A 211 17.94 13.44 -15.64
C ASP A 211 17.91 14.07 -14.22
N THR A 212 16.79 13.95 -13.51
CA THR A 212 16.67 14.37 -12.11
C THR A 212 16.80 13.18 -11.16
N LYS A 213 16.92 13.46 -9.86
CA LYS A 213 17.00 12.43 -8.82
C LYS A 213 15.64 12.08 -8.23
N ILE A 214 14.62 12.87 -8.52
CA ILE A 214 13.26 12.77 -7.96
C ILE A 214 12.29 12.46 -9.08
N LEU A 215 11.65 11.29 -8.98
CA LEU A 215 10.74 10.79 -10.00
C LEU A 215 9.41 11.54 -10.02
N PRO A 216 8.80 11.79 -11.20
CA PRO A 216 7.45 12.31 -11.32
C PRO A 216 6.42 11.25 -10.92
N HIS A 217 5.21 11.70 -10.60
CA HIS A 217 4.09 10.78 -10.36
C HIS A 217 3.70 10.01 -11.63
N GLY A 218 3.91 10.57 -12.81
CA GLY A 218 3.62 9.92 -14.07
C GLY A 218 3.84 10.83 -15.28
N TRP A 219 3.35 10.37 -16.42
CA TRP A 219 3.42 11.06 -17.69
C TRP A 219 2.13 10.83 -18.50
N THR A 220 1.74 11.80 -19.32
CA THR A 220 0.63 11.66 -20.25
C THR A 220 1.05 12.06 -21.67
N PRO A 221 0.52 11.43 -22.71
CA PRO A 221 0.82 11.83 -24.09
C PRO A 221 0.35 13.25 -24.43
N GLU A 222 -0.64 13.77 -23.70
CA GLU A 222 -1.21 15.09 -23.90
C GLU A 222 -0.38 16.21 -23.28
N HIS A 223 0.28 15.95 -22.12
CA HIS A 223 0.90 17.00 -21.31
C HIS A 223 2.34 16.69 -20.87
N GLY A 224 2.89 15.53 -21.26
CA GLY A 224 4.23 15.12 -20.81
C GLY A 224 4.24 14.73 -19.33
N PHE A 225 5.37 14.94 -18.68
CA PHE A 225 5.55 14.58 -17.27
C PHE A 225 4.69 15.42 -16.35
N LEU A 226 4.08 14.77 -15.36
CA LEU A 226 3.31 15.45 -14.33
C LEU A 226 4.23 16.31 -13.46
N GLN A 227 3.72 17.48 -13.05
CA GLN A 227 4.49 18.43 -12.21
C GLN A 227 4.77 17.91 -10.80
N TYR A 228 3.94 16.99 -10.30
CA TYR A 228 4.11 16.39 -8.98
C TYR A 228 5.21 15.34 -8.98
N ARG A 229 6.01 15.38 -7.93
CA ARG A 229 7.19 14.53 -7.76
C ARG A 229 7.14 13.78 -6.43
N TRP A 230 7.73 12.60 -6.41
CA TRP A 230 7.93 11.81 -5.21
C TRP A 230 9.12 12.36 -4.40
N ASP A 231 8.96 13.56 -3.86
CA ASP A 231 10.00 14.33 -3.19
C ASP A 231 10.00 14.21 -1.66
N SER A 232 9.09 13.43 -1.11
CA SER A 232 8.91 13.25 0.32
C SER A 232 8.51 11.82 0.63
N TYR A 233 8.81 11.34 1.84
CA TYR A 233 8.43 10.01 2.31
C TYR A 233 6.96 9.71 2.06
N SER A 234 6.70 8.57 1.43
CA SER A 234 5.37 8.03 1.16
C SER A 234 5.47 6.56 0.74
N GLU A 235 4.47 6.01 0.07
CA GLU A 235 4.43 4.64 -0.45
C GLU A 235 5.50 4.34 -1.52
N MET A 236 6.16 5.34 -2.04
CA MET A 236 7.06 5.29 -3.21
C MET A 236 8.40 4.55 -2.99
N MET A 237 8.74 4.15 -1.76
CA MET A 237 10.05 3.55 -1.49
C MET A 237 10.34 2.33 -2.38
N MET A 238 9.33 1.46 -2.59
CA MET A 238 9.48 0.30 -3.48
C MET A 238 9.84 0.69 -4.92
N MET A 239 9.30 1.80 -5.43
CA MET A 239 9.56 2.30 -6.77
C MET A 239 11.05 2.70 -6.92
N TYR A 240 11.58 3.47 -5.97
CA TYR A 240 13.01 3.82 -5.97
C TYR A 240 13.90 2.59 -5.84
N LEU A 241 13.56 1.64 -4.96
CA LEU A 241 14.32 0.41 -4.77
C LEU A 241 14.34 -0.46 -6.03
N LEU A 242 13.19 -0.62 -6.70
CA LEU A 242 13.11 -1.34 -7.99
C LEU A 242 13.93 -0.63 -9.07
N GLY A 243 13.79 0.70 -9.18
CA GLY A 243 14.55 1.50 -10.14
C GLY A 243 16.06 1.41 -9.92
N MET A 244 16.54 1.48 -8.68
CA MET A 244 17.95 1.29 -8.37
C MET A 244 18.42 -0.15 -8.60
N GLY A 245 17.53 -1.13 -8.43
CA GLY A 245 17.81 -2.54 -8.68
C GLY A 245 17.88 -2.92 -10.15
N SER A 246 17.34 -2.10 -11.05
CA SER A 246 17.30 -2.38 -12.50
C SER A 246 18.69 -2.69 -13.06
N ALA A 247 18.72 -3.64 -14.00
CA ALA A 247 19.95 -4.01 -14.72
C ALA A 247 20.12 -3.21 -16.02
N THR A 248 19.02 -2.76 -16.61
CA THR A 248 18.99 -2.10 -17.93
C THR A 248 19.06 -0.58 -17.85
N HIS A 249 18.17 0.02 -17.05
CA HIS A 249 18.03 1.47 -16.92
C HIS A 249 17.99 1.89 -15.44
N PRO A 250 19.08 1.66 -14.66
CA PRO A 250 19.07 1.86 -13.22
C PRO A 250 19.05 3.34 -12.84
N LEU A 251 18.31 3.65 -11.78
CA LEU A 251 18.45 4.91 -11.08
C LEU A 251 19.82 4.99 -10.37
N GLY A 252 20.37 6.19 -10.25
CA GLY A 252 21.52 6.47 -9.40
C GLY A 252 21.20 6.21 -7.92
N ALA A 253 22.17 5.75 -7.14
CA ALA A 253 22.00 5.55 -5.70
C ALA A 253 21.67 6.86 -4.94
N ASP A 254 22.04 7.99 -5.49
CA ASP A 254 21.73 9.31 -4.97
C ASP A 254 20.25 9.72 -5.11
N SER A 255 19.47 9.02 -5.96
CA SER A 255 18.01 9.18 -6.00
C SER A 255 17.36 8.79 -4.68
N TRP A 256 17.90 7.81 -3.95
CA TRP A 256 17.42 7.44 -2.61
C TRP A 256 17.60 8.56 -1.60
N ASN A 257 18.65 9.36 -1.74
CA ASN A 257 18.99 10.45 -0.83
C ASN A 257 18.30 11.78 -1.17
N ALA A 258 17.62 11.87 -2.31
CA ALA A 258 17.08 13.12 -2.83
C ALA A 258 15.74 13.53 -2.22
N TRP A 259 14.95 12.60 -1.74
CA TRP A 259 13.62 12.87 -1.17
C TRP A 259 13.68 13.11 0.34
N LYS A 260 12.70 13.86 0.85
CA LYS A 260 12.64 14.32 2.24
C LYS A 260 12.10 13.22 3.16
N ARG A 261 12.64 13.17 4.38
CA ARG A 261 12.21 12.32 5.49
C ARG A 261 11.87 13.21 6.68
N THR A 262 10.76 13.95 6.53
CA THR A 262 10.35 14.92 7.56
C THR A 262 9.91 14.20 8.81
N GLU A 263 10.51 14.53 9.93
CA GLU A 263 10.10 14.05 11.25
C GLU A 263 8.91 14.88 11.77
N PHE A 264 7.92 14.20 12.30
CA PHE A 264 6.76 14.79 12.96
C PHE A 264 6.67 14.27 14.39
N ASP A 265 6.03 15.06 15.26
CA ASP A 265 5.73 14.69 16.64
C ASP A 265 4.21 14.74 16.83
N PHE A 266 3.65 13.67 17.36
CA PHE A 266 2.27 13.60 17.79
C PHE A 266 2.21 12.94 19.18
N ASP A 267 1.74 13.66 20.17
CA ASP A 267 1.60 13.16 21.54
C ASP A 267 2.92 12.57 22.09
N GLY A 268 4.05 13.23 21.78
CA GLY A 268 5.39 12.83 22.18
C GLY A 268 5.99 11.65 21.39
N ILE A 269 5.29 11.13 20.37
CA ILE A 269 5.79 10.11 19.48
C ILE A 269 6.34 10.75 18.21
N LYS A 270 7.64 10.57 18.00
CA LYS A 270 8.33 11.04 16.80
C LYS A 270 8.37 9.97 15.72
N TYR A 271 8.01 10.36 14.49
CA TYR A 271 8.02 9.46 13.34
C TYR A 271 8.25 10.24 12.04
N ILE A 272 8.69 9.53 10.99
CA ILE A 272 8.84 10.10 9.66
C ILE A 272 7.52 9.94 8.90
N GLY A 273 7.04 11.02 8.31
CA GLY A 273 5.82 11.03 7.52
C GLY A 273 5.85 12.12 6.44
N SER A 274 4.73 12.33 5.77
CA SER A 274 4.53 13.47 4.86
C SER A 274 3.10 14.00 4.94
N TYR A 275 2.13 13.25 4.47
CA TYR A 275 0.70 13.57 4.55
C TYR A 275 -0.09 12.34 5.01
N ALA A 276 -1.37 12.53 5.21
CA ALA A 276 -2.15 11.76 6.14
C ALA A 276 -2.41 10.29 5.86
N PRO A 277 -2.71 9.79 4.65
CA PRO A 277 -3.26 8.43 4.56
C PRO A 277 -2.29 7.38 5.11
N LEU A 278 -2.80 6.46 5.94
CA LEU A 278 -1.97 5.46 6.62
C LEU A 278 -1.28 4.49 5.64
N PHE A 279 -1.84 4.28 4.45
CA PHE A 279 -1.27 3.41 3.43
C PHE A 279 0.17 3.79 3.03
N VAL A 280 0.56 5.06 3.16
CA VAL A 280 1.93 5.53 2.84
C VAL A 280 3.01 4.81 3.66
N HIS A 281 2.64 4.27 4.82
CA HIS A 281 3.51 3.47 5.69
C HIS A 281 3.43 1.96 5.41
N GLN A 282 2.52 1.52 4.53
CA GLN A 282 2.17 0.10 4.35
C GLN A 282 2.61 -0.46 2.99
N PHE A 283 2.36 0.24 1.89
CA PHE A 283 2.46 -0.34 0.54
C PHE A 283 3.87 -0.83 0.19
N SER A 284 4.92 -0.05 0.44
CA SER A 284 6.29 -0.53 0.22
C SER A 284 6.65 -1.74 1.10
N GLN A 285 6.07 -1.81 2.29
CA GLN A 285 6.30 -2.91 3.24
C GLN A 285 5.55 -4.19 2.88
N ALA A 286 4.62 -4.14 1.93
CA ALA A 286 3.91 -5.34 1.47
C ALA A 286 4.85 -6.37 0.84
N TRP A 287 5.92 -5.91 0.15
CA TRP A 287 6.87 -6.77 -0.55
C TRP A 287 8.30 -6.64 -0.04
N PHE A 288 8.78 -5.42 0.22
CA PHE A 288 10.12 -5.23 0.76
C PHE A 288 10.13 -5.50 2.27
N ASP A 289 10.93 -6.46 2.68
CA ASP A 289 11.12 -6.79 4.10
C ASP A 289 12.14 -5.83 4.73
N PHE A 290 11.62 -4.80 5.39
CA PHE A 290 12.43 -3.82 6.12
C PHE A 290 12.72 -4.24 7.58
N ARG A 291 12.20 -5.37 8.06
CA ARG A 291 12.39 -5.83 9.45
C ARG A 291 13.86 -6.02 9.77
N GLY A 292 14.29 -5.45 10.91
CA GLY A 292 15.66 -5.55 11.38
C GLY A 292 16.70 -4.95 10.42
N LYS A 293 16.31 -3.97 9.62
CA LYS A 293 17.17 -3.26 8.67
C LYS A 293 16.95 -1.76 8.77
N ARG A 294 18.03 -1.01 8.59
CA ARG A 294 17.99 0.44 8.47
C ARG A 294 18.91 0.93 7.36
N ASP A 295 18.60 2.08 6.82
CA ASP A 295 19.53 2.87 6.01
C ASP A 295 20.25 3.93 6.86
N ALA A 296 20.82 4.94 6.20
CA ALA A 296 21.46 6.08 6.89
C ALA A 296 20.47 6.96 7.67
N TYR A 297 19.18 6.85 7.37
CA TYR A 297 18.15 7.76 7.89
C TYR A 297 17.25 7.08 8.93
N ALA A 298 16.75 5.87 8.68
CA ALA A 298 15.73 5.27 9.52
C ALA A 298 15.71 3.71 9.48
N ASP A 299 15.12 3.14 10.51
CA ASP A 299 14.45 1.84 10.46
C ASP A 299 12.99 2.07 10.06
N TYR A 300 12.66 1.80 8.79
CA TYR A 300 11.33 2.09 8.26
C TYR A 300 10.25 1.13 8.77
N PHE A 301 10.61 -0.08 9.22
CA PHE A 301 9.65 -0.95 9.86
C PHE A 301 9.24 -0.41 11.22
N GLN A 302 10.22 0.01 12.02
CA GLN A 302 9.97 0.67 13.29
C GLN A 302 9.18 1.98 13.10
N ASN A 303 9.53 2.77 12.09
CA ASN A 303 8.79 3.97 11.73
C ASN A 303 7.30 3.68 11.44
N SER A 304 6.99 2.60 10.74
CA SER A 304 5.60 2.22 10.44
C SER A 304 4.84 1.76 11.69
N ILE A 305 5.52 1.13 12.66
CA ILE A 305 4.94 0.85 13.99
C ILE A 305 4.55 2.15 14.70
N LEU A 306 5.47 3.12 14.77
CA LEU A 306 5.24 4.42 15.41
C LEU A 306 4.12 5.19 14.71
N ALA A 307 4.13 5.24 13.38
CA ALA A 307 3.08 5.90 12.60
C ALA A 307 1.70 5.25 12.81
N THR A 308 1.63 3.93 12.92
CA THR A 308 0.38 3.22 13.21
C THR A 308 -0.14 3.53 14.62
N GLU A 309 0.74 3.58 15.63
CA GLU A 309 0.36 3.98 17.00
C GLU A 309 -0.13 5.43 17.03
N VAL A 310 0.58 6.35 16.36
CA VAL A 310 0.16 7.76 16.23
C VAL A 310 -1.24 7.84 15.59
N HIS A 311 -1.46 7.11 14.50
CA HIS A 311 -2.74 7.09 13.80
C HIS A 311 -3.88 6.57 14.69
N LYS A 312 -3.64 5.50 15.45
CA LYS A 312 -4.57 4.97 16.44
C LYS A 312 -4.92 6.03 17.49
N ARG A 313 -3.91 6.64 18.11
CA ARG A 313 -4.12 7.71 19.12
C ARG A 313 -4.88 8.90 18.55
N PHE A 314 -4.56 9.27 17.31
CA PHE A 314 -5.28 10.34 16.62
C PHE A 314 -6.78 10.02 16.50
N CYS A 315 -7.15 8.83 15.99
CA CYS A 315 -8.56 8.42 15.91
C CYS A 315 -9.23 8.48 17.29
N ILE A 316 -8.60 7.93 18.32
CA ILE A 316 -9.12 7.95 19.70
C ILE A 316 -9.30 9.38 20.23
N SER A 317 -8.39 10.30 19.91
CA SER A 317 -8.49 11.70 20.32
C SER A 317 -9.74 12.41 19.77
N LEU A 318 -10.29 11.89 18.67
CA LEU A 318 -11.52 12.39 18.05
C LEU A 318 -12.80 11.78 18.63
N SER A 319 -12.72 10.89 19.63
CA SER A 319 -13.87 10.16 20.19
C SER A 319 -14.98 11.07 20.76
N LYS A 320 -14.65 12.28 21.21
CA LYS A 320 -15.66 13.27 21.64
C LYS A 320 -16.56 13.71 20.48
N LYS A 321 -16.02 13.78 19.27
CA LYS A 321 -16.73 14.17 18.04
C LYS A 321 -17.34 12.98 17.32
N PHE A 322 -16.61 11.86 17.33
CA PHE A 322 -16.99 10.61 16.68
C PHE A 322 -16.91 9.47 17.71
N PRO A 323 -18.01 9.22 18.46
CA PRO A 323 -18.00 8.34 19.65
C PRO A 323 -17.63 6.87 19.36
N ASP A 324 -17.70 6.43 18.12
CA ASP A 324 -17.31 5.07 17.72
C ASP A 324 -15.79 4.87 17.69
N TYR A 325 -14.99 5.92 17.52
CA TYR A 325 -13.54 5.79 17.60
C TYR A 325 -13.09 5.43 19.02
N SER A 326 -12.38 4.31 19.13
CA SER A 326 -11.96 3.73 20.42
C SER A 326 -10.70 2.88 20.21
N ASP A 327 -10.16 2.29 21.29
CA ASP A 327 -9.07 1.31 21.22
C ASP A 327 -9.39 0.10 20.31
N ASP A 328 -10.66 -0.21 20.16
CA ASP A 328 -11.15 -1.37 19.40
C ASP A 328 -11.78 -0.99 18.05
N LEU A 329 -11.84 0.29 17.71
CA LEU A 329 -12.34 0.75 16.41
C LEU A 329 -11.62 2.03 15.99
N TRP A 330 -10.69 1.89 15.06
CA TRP A 330 -9.89 2.98 14.49
C TRP A 330 -9.37 2.58 13.10
N GLY A 331 -8.88 3.54 12.37
CA GLY A 331 -8.23 3.35 11.07
C GLY A 331 -8.96 4.12 9.98
N ILE A 332 -8.26 5.12 9.43
CA ILE A 332 -8.68 5.89 8.27
C ILE A 332 -7.51 5.97 7.28
N THR A 333 -7.85 5.87 6.01
CA THR A 333 -6.92 6.05 4.90
C THR A 333 -7.72 6.56 3.70
N ALA A 334 -7.12 6.71 2.52
CA ALA A 334 -7.89 7.04 1.33
C ALA A 334 -8.95 5.95 1.08
N SER A 335 -10.19 6.32 0.83
CA SER A 335 -11.32 5.40 0.62
C SER A 335 -12.53 6.07 0.02
N ASP A 336 -13.54 5.30 -0.33
CA ASP A 336 -14.86 5.83 -0.62
C ASP A 336 -15.54 6.41 0.63
N SER A 337 -16.52 7.24 0.42
CA SER A 337 -17.42 7.81 1.43
C SER A 337 -18.83 7.99 0.87
N ALA A 338 -19.78 8.34 1.74
CA ALA A 338 -21.14 8.71 1.28
C ALA A 338 -21.15 9.84 0.26
N ASN A 339 -20.08 10.63 0.16
CA ASN A 339 -19.93 11.79 -0.72
C ASN A 339 -18.85 11.58 -1.82
N GLY A 340 -18.50 10.33 -2.13
CA GLY A 340 -17.46 9.95 -3.08
C GLY A 340 -16.12 9.70 -2.40
N TYR A 341 -15.08 9.46 -3.22
CA TYR A 341 -13.74 9.12 -2.76
C TYR A 341 -13.08 10.26 -1.98
N GLN A 342 -12.47 9.96 -0.85
CA GLN A 342 -11.82 10.92 0.03
C GLN A 342 -10.39 10.48 0.39
N ILE A 343 -9.50 11.46 0.50
CA ILE A 343 -8.19 11.29 1.14
C ILE A 343 -8.34 11.80 2.57
N TRP A 344 -8.63 10.88 3.50
CA TRP A 344 -8.91 11.23 4.88
C TRP A 344 -7.68 11.81 5.58
N GLY A 345 -7.91 12.79 6.43
CA GLY A 345 -6.87 13.45 7.20
C GLY A 345 -6.35 12.61 8.36
N GLY A 346 -5.35 13.15 9.01
CA GLY A 346 -4.66 12.55 10.16
C GLY A 346 -3.31 13.22 10.35
N PRO A 347 -2.53 12.84 11.39
CA PRO A 347 -1.17 13.30 11.48
C PRO A 347 -0.33 12.75 10.31
N PRO A 348 0.59 13.54 9.74
CA PRO A 348 0.96 14.89 10.16
C PRO A 348 0.10 16.00 9.56
N ALA A 349 -0.70 15.71 8.53
CA ALA A 349 -1.50 16.72 7.84
C ALA A 349 -2.99 16.54 8.20
N THR A 350 -3.71 17.63 8.34
CA THR A 350 -5.15 17.62 8.51
C THR A 350 -5.86 17.56 7.16
N GLY A 351 -6.91 16.78 7.07
CA GLY A 351 -7.79 16.67 5.92
C GLY A 351 -9.23 16.46 6.35
N PRO A 352 -10.13 16.11 5.44
CA PRO A 352 -11.50 15.80 5.81
C PRO A 352 -11.55 14.63 6.79
N ILE A 353 -12.43 14.70 7.79
CA ILE A 353 -12.70 13.63 8.76
C ILE A 353 -14.17 13.71 9.15
N ASP A 354 -14.91 12.63 8.99
CA ASP A 354 -16.35 12.56 9.24
C ASP A 354 -16.79 11.40 10.17
N GLY A 355 -15.84 10.62 10.69
CA GLY A 355 -16.12 9.43 11.50
C GLY A 355 -16.11 8.12 10.70
N THR A 356 -15.76 8.17 9.42
CA THR A 356 -15.57 6.98 8.58
C THR A 356 -14.45 6.09 9.14
N VAL A 357 -14.67 4.77 9.07
CA VAL A 357 -13.71 3.71 9.38
C VAL A 357 -13.40 2.92 8.11
N VAL A 358 -12.12 2.69 7.88
CA VAL A 358 -11.62 2.01 6.68
C VAL A 358 -10.90 0.73 7.08
N PRO A 359 -11.47 -0.46 6.82
CA PRO A 359 -10.89 -1.74 7.26
C PRO A 359 -9.45 -1.97 6.81
N CYS A 360 -9.10 -1.57 5.58
CA CYS A 360 -7.75 -1.76 5.04
C CYS A 360 -6.70 -0.92 5.78
N ALA A 361 -7.07 0.22 6.34
CA ALA A 361 -6.15 1.06 7.11
C ALA A 361 -5.57 0.31 8.31
N SER A 362 -6.43 -0.38 9.07
CA SER A 362 -5.97 -1.21 10.19
C SER A 362 -5.33 -2.52 9.68
N ALA A 363 -5.99 -3.25 8.78
CA ALA A 363 -5.51 -4.55 8.31
C ALA A 363 -4.14 -4.47 7.63
N GLY A 364 -3.86 -3.40 6.86
CA GLY A 364 -2.55 -3.13 6.29
C GLY A 364 -1.44 -2.92 7.33
N SER A 365 -1.82 -2.59 8.56
CA SER A 365 -0.88 -2.44 9.69
C SER A 365 -0.74 -3.71 10.54
N LEU A 366 -1.30 -4.84 10.15
CA LEU A 366 -1.30 -6.06 10.94
C LEU A 366 0.11 -6.52 11.38
N PRO A 367 1.16 -6.49 10.53
CA PRO A 367 2.50 -6.84 10.95
C PRO A 367 3.13 -5.85 11.93
N PHE A 368 2.66 -4.61 11.96
CA PHE A 368 3.20 -3.55 12.81
C PHE A 368 2.61 -3.60 14.23
N MET A 369 1.30 -3.85 14.33
CA MET A 369 0.57 -3.85 15.60
C MET A 369 -0.49 -4.97 15.64
N PRO A 370 -0.07 -6.26 15.66
CA PRO A 370 -1.00 -7.38 15.48
C PRO A 370 -2.14 -7.41 16.50
N GLY A 371 -1.88 -7.23 17.78
CA GLY A 371 -2.91 -7.28 18.83
C GLY A 371 -3.99 -6.20 18.66
N PRO A 372 -3.63 -4.91 18.61
CA PRO A 372 -4.59 -3.83 18.36
C PRO A 372 -5.36 -3.99 17.06
N VAL A 373 -4.69 -4.35 15.97
CA VAL A 373 -5.33 -4.55 14.66
C VAL A 373 -6.34 -5.70 14.70
N MET A 374 -5.99 -6.84 15.30
CA MET A 374 -6.94 -7.96 15.45
C MET A 374 -8.19 -7.56 16.23
N ARG A 375 -8.05 -6.73 17.28
CA ARG A 375 -9.24 -6.21 18.00
C ARG A 375 -10.13 -5.39 17.08
N VAL A 376 -9.56 -4.48 16.28
CA VAL A 376 -10.33 -3.68 15.30
C VAL A 376 -11.07 -4.58 14.31
N LEU A 377 -10.37 -5.50 13.65
CA LEU A 377 -10.97 -6.36 12.64
C LEU A 377 -12.10 -7.23 13.22
N ARG A 378 -11.92 -7.73 14.43
CA ARG A 378 -12.96 -8.45 15.13
C ARG A 378 -14.15 -7.57 15.50
N THR A 379 -13.90 -6.37 15.97
CA THR A 379 -14.94 -5.39 16.29
C THR A 379 -15.75 -5.03 15.05
N ILE A 380 -15.09 -4.75 13.93
CA ILE A 380 -15.78 -4.50 12.66
C ILE A 380 -16.66 -5.70 12.30
N ASN A 381 -16.11 -6.90 12.33
CA ASN A 381 -16.85 -8.11 11.97
C ASN A 381 -18.03 -8.41 12.91
N THR A 382 -17.88 -8.22 14.21
CA THR A 382 -18.93 -8.59 15.19
C THR A 382 -20.00 -7.51 15.34
N ARG A 383 -19.62 -6.23 15.35
CA ARG A 383 -20.57 -5.13 15.54
C ARG A 383 -21.22 -4.66 14.24
N PHE A 384 -20.47 -4.68 13.14
CA PHE A 384 -20.86 -4.07 11.87
C PHE A 384 -20.86 -5.07 10.70
N GLY A 385 -20.61 -6.36 10.96
CA GLY A 385 -20.43 -7.38 9.93
C GLY A 385 -21.60 -7.49 8.95
N ALA A 386 -22.84 -7.30 9.39
CA ALA A 386 -24.01 -7.29 8.50
C ALA A 386 -23.92 -6.21 7.40
N GLY A 387 -23.26 -5.08 7.68
CA GLY A 387 -23.05 -3.98 6.74
C GLY A 387 -21.67 -3.99 6.07
N THR A 388 -20.64 -4.52 6.72
CA THR A 388 -19.27 -4.41 6.26
C THR A 388 -18.72 -5.67 5.60
N TRP A 389 -19.29 -6.85 5.88
CA TRP A 389 -18.80 -8.10 5.33
C TRP A 389 -19.55 -8.52 4.08
N SER A 390 -18.84 -8.82 3.02
CA SER A 390 -19.36 -9.20 1.72
C SER A 390 -18.82 -10.57 1.28
N ARG A 391 -19.18 -10.99 0.05
CA ARG A 391 -18.60 -12.17 -0.62
C ARG A 391 -17.05 -12.07 -0.70
N TYR A 392 -16.52 -10.87 -0.81
CA TYR A 392 -15.07 -10.61 -0.98
C TYR A 392 -14.38 -10.12 0.29
N GLY A 393 -14.99 -10.32 1.44
CA GLY A 393 -14.53 -9.81 2.73
C GLY A 393 -15.11 -8.44 3.04
N PHE A 394 -14.34 -7.58 3.69
CA PHE A 394 -14.80 -6.25 4.06
C PHE A 394 -15.04 -5.36 2.82
N VAL A 395 -16.11 -4.56 2.87
CA VAL A 395 -16.31 -3.43 1.96
C VAL A 395 -15.25 -2.36 2.23
N ASP A 396 -15.09 -1.42 1.30
CA ASP A 396 -14.02 -0.44 1.35
C ASP A 396 -14.08 0.42 2.63
N ALA A 397 -15.23 1.00 2.93
CA ALA A 397 -15.39 1.87 4.09
C ALA A 397 -16.79 1.80 4.69
N PHE A 398 -16.95 2.32 5.89
CA PHE A 398 -18.24 2.52 6.53
C PHE A 398 -18.20 3.66 7.55
N ASN A 399 -19.34 4.26 7.84
CA ASN A 399 -19.47 5.31 8.86
C ASN A 399 -20.53 4.92 9.89
N PRO A 400 -20.12 4.49 11.09
CA PRO A 400 -21.07 4.08 12.13
C PRO A 400 -22.03 5.18 12.55
N GLY A 401 -21.53 6.43 12.63
CA GLY A 401 -22.30 7.58 13.08
C GLY A 401 -23.45 7.95 12.15
N THR A 402 -23.34 7.66 10.86
CA THR A 402 -24.38 7.90 9.84
C THR A 402 -25.08 6.64 9.37
N ASN A 403 -24.65 5.47 9.86
CA ASN A 403 -25.10 4.16 9.43
C ASN A 403 -24.93 3.95 7.90
N TRP A 404 -23.85 4.53 7.35
CA TRP A 404 -23.46 4.33 5.95
C TRP A 404 -22.47 3.17 5.83
N TYR A 405 -22.69 2.33 4.83
CA TYR A 405 -21.81 1.23 4.48
C TYR A 405 -21.58 1.26 2.97
N ASP A 406 -20.35 1.17 2.57
CA ASP A 406 -20.02 1.12 1.15
C ASP A 406 -20.64 -0.09 0.46
N SER A 407 -20.91 0.08 -0.82
CA SER A 407 -21.35 -1.01 -1.71
C SER A 407 -20.20 -1.66 -2.45
N ASP A 408 -19.01 -1.07 -2.41
CA ASP A 408 -17.87 -1.51 -3.19
C ASP A 408 -16.81 -2.20 -2.34
N VAL A 409 -16.11 -3.12 -3.00
CA VAL A 409 -14.83 -3.69 -2.55
C VAL A 409 -13.78 -3.16 -3.53
N VAL A 410 -12.76 -2.48 -3.00
CA VAL A 410 -11.70 -1.87 -3.79
C VAL A 410 -10.48 -2.80 -3.85
N GLY A 411 -9.93 -2.97 -5.06
CA GLY A 411 -8.88 -3.95 -5.32
C GLY A 411 -7.57 -3.68 -4.60
N ILE A 412 -7.10 -2.42 -4.60
CA ILE A 412 -5.85 -2.05 -3.93
C ILE A 412 -5.95 -2.21 -2.41
N ASP A 413 -7.12 -1.89 -1.83
CA ASP A 413 -7.39 -1.98 -0.41
C ASP A 413 -7.52 -3.44 0.06
N SER A 414 -8.24 -4.26 -0.72
CA SER A 414 -8.24 -5.71 -0.53
C SER A 414 -6.84 -6.31 -0.68
N GLY A 415 -6.03 -5.75 -1.59
CA GLY A 415 -4.67 -6.17 -1.85
C GLY A 415 -3.75 -5.99 -0.66
N ILE A 416 -3.74 -4.80 -0.06
CA ILE A 416 -2.91 -4.58 1.12
C ILE A 416 -3.36 -5.45 2.30
N MET A 417 -4.68 -5.67 2.47
CA MET A 417 -5.20 -6.55 3.53
C MET A 417 -4.69 -7.99 3.39
N ILE A 418 -4.81 -8.61 2.20
CA ILE A 418 -4.42 -10.02 2.02
C ILE A 418 -2.90 -10.21 2.12
N VAL A 419 -2.12 -9.30 1.56
CA VAL A 419 -0.65 -9.39 1.57
C VAL A 419 -0.10 -9.19 2.97
N MET A 420 -0.56 -8.16 3.70
CA MET A 420 -0.08 -7.90 5.05
C MET A 420 -0.59 -8.91 6.07
N ALA A 421 -1.78 -9.46 5.88
CA ALA A 421 -2.24 -10.60 6.69
C ALA A 421 -1.36 -11.83 6.48
N GLU A 422 -0.98 -12.15 5.23
CA GLU A 422 -0.08 -13.28 4.96
C GLU A 422 1.33 -13.04 5.53
N ASN A 423 1.83 -11.81 5.40
CA ASN A 423 3.12 -11.44 5.97
C ASN A 423 3.12 -11.54 7.51
N ALA A 424 2.07 -11.08 8.16
CA ALA A 424 1.91 -11.22 9.61
C ALA A 424 1.83 -12.68 10.05
N ARG A 425 1.12 -13.53 9.29
CA ARG A 425 0.93 -14.94 9.60
C ARG A 425 2.17 -15.80 9.36
N THR A 426 2.89 -15.57 8.27
CA THR A 426 3.94 -16.48 7.81
C THR A 426 5.19 -15.83 7.23
N GLY A 427 5.17 -14.53 6.94
CA GLY A 427 6.26 -13.84 6.21
C GLY A 427 6.37 -14.23 4.73
N PHE A 428 5.39 -14.95 4.19
CA PHE A 428 5.51 -15.62 2.89
C PHE A 428 5.80 -14.70 1.72
N ILE A 429 5.12 -13.56 1.63
CA ILE A 429 5.36 -12.64 0.50
C ILE A 429 6.75 -12.02 0.63
N TRP A 430 7.17 -11.62 1.83
CA TRP A 430 8.52 -11.13 2.08
C TRP A 430 9.58 -12.17 1.69
N ASP A 431 9.46 -13.40 2.19
CA ASP A 431 10.41 -14.49 1.92
C ASP A 431 10.46 -14.84 0.42
N THR A 432 9.36 -14.68 -0.30
CA THR A 432 9.29 -14.96 -1.74
C THR A 432 9.84 -13.79 -2.55
N PHE A 433 9.35 -12.59 -2.31
CA PHE A 433 9.73 -11.40 -3.09
C PHE A 433 11.21 -11.05 -2.91
N MET A 434 11.72 -11.10 -1.68
CA MET A 434 13.12 -10.74 -1.39
C MET A 434 14.16 -11.68 -1.99
N LYS A 435 13.77 -12.79 -2.61
CA LYS A 435 14.67 -13.63 -3.44
C LYS A 435 15.02 -12.99 -4.79
N ASN A 436 14.30 -11.95 -5.19
CA ASN A 436 14.59 -11.24 -6.43
C ASN A 436 15.89 -10.45 -6.31
N PRO A 437 16.87 -10.66 -7.21
CA PRO A 437 18.15 -9.96 -7.14
C PRO A 437 18.01 -8.45 -7.30
N GLU A 438 16.99 -7.98 -8.03
CA GLU A 438 16.69 -6.56 -8.20
C GLU A 438 16.27 -5.91 -6.88
N ALA A 439 15.46 -6.60 -6.08
CA ALA A 439 15.05 -6.10 -4.78
C ALA A 439 16.25 -6.02 -3.81
N GLN A 440 17.08 -7.05 -3.78
CA GLN A 440 18.30 -7.10 -2.97
C GLN A 440 19.28 -6.00 -3.37
N LYS A 441 19.56 -5.86 -4.67
CA LYS A 441 20.44 -4.82 -5.22
C LYS A 441 19.92 -3.42 -4.94
N GLY A 442 18.61 -3.20 -5.04
CA GLY A 442 17.98 -1.92 -4.71
C GLY A 442 18.22 -1.55 -3.25
N MET A 443 17.97 -2.47 -2.32
CA MET A 443 18.22 -2.25 -0.89
C MET A 443 19.71 -2.04 -0.58
N GLU A 444 20.60 -2.80 -1.21
CA GLU A 444 22.05 -2.62 -1.05
C GLU A 444 22.48 -1.22 -1.51
N ARG A 445 22.04 -0.77 -2.68
CA ARG A 445 22.37 0.55 -3.24
C ARG A 445 21.75 1.69 -2.44
N ALA A 446 20.60 1.47 -1.79
CA ALA A 446 20.01 2.40 -0.84
C ALA A 446 20.74 2.43 0.52
N GLY A 447 21.73 1.55 0.72
CA GLY A 447 22.56 1.52 1.92
C GLY A 447 21.92 0.81 3.12
N PHE A 448 20.91 -0.04 2.90
CA PHE A 448 20.30 -0.81 3.98
C PHE A 448 21.29 -1.81 4.58
N LYS A 449 21.34 -1.82 5.91
CA LYS A 449 22.18 -2.72 6.71
C LYS A 449 21.33 -3.35 7.82
N PRO A 450 21.68 -4.54 8.31
CA PRO A 450 21.07 -5.09 9.51
C PRO A 450 21.18 -4.11 10.68
N VAL A 451 20.12 -4.00 11.48
CA VAL A 451 20.17 -3.29 12.75
C VAL A 451 21.04 -4.15 13.67
N GLN A 452 22.15 -3.57 14.18
CA GLN A 452 22.99 -4.27 15.15
C GLN A 452 22.19 -4.48 16.45
N PRO A 453 22.15 -5.68 17.00
CA PRO A 453 21.62 -5.88 18.33
C PRO A 453 22.34 -4.95 19.31
N LEU A 454 21.62 -4.27 20.16
CA LEU A 454 22.24 -3.50 21.25
C LEU A 454 23.11 -4.44 22.10
N ALA A 455 24.30 -3.98 22.47
CA ALA A 455 25.12 -4.74 23.40
C ALA A 455 24.35 -4.92 24.74
N PRO A 456 24.52 -6.04 25.46
CA PRO A 456 23.81 -6.28 26.72
C PRO A 456 23.92 -5.12 27.73
N GLN A 457 25.03 -4.40 27.73
CA GLN A 457 25.26 -3.22 28.57
C GLN A 457 24.38 -2.03 28.16
N GLU A 458 24.17 -1.80 26.85
CA GLU A 458 23.30 -0.76 26.32
C GLU A 458 21.81 -1.05 26.62
N MET A 459 21.41 -2.33 26.62
CA MET A 459 20.06 -2.75 27.02
C MET A 459 19.78 -2.47 28.50
N VAL A 460 20.75 -2.70 29.37
CA VAL A 460 20.65 -2.42 30.81
C VAL A 460 20.55 -0.91 31.06
N GLU A 461 21.40 -0.10 30.41
CA GLU A 461 21.34 1.36 30.53
C GLU A 461 20.00 1.95 30.02
N MET A 462 19.48 1.39 28.92
CA MET A 462 18.19 1.81 28.38
C MET A 462 17.02 1.46 29.34
N HIS A 463 17.07 0.27 29.96
CA HIS A 463 16.08 -0.13 30.97
C HIS A 463 16.12 0.75 32.21
N LEU A 464 17.29 1.14 32.67
CA LEU A 464 17.45 2.04 33.83
C LEU A 464 16.97 3.47 33.52
N ARG A 465 17.16 3.96 32.28
CA ARG A 465 16.66 5.28 31.86
C ARG A 465 15.15 5.32 31.63
N SER A 466 14.49 4.20 31.34
CA SER A 466 13.03 4.11 31.18
C SER A 466 12.28 4.03 32.52
N GLN A 467 12.99 3.84 33.64
CA GLN A 467 12.43 3.78 34.99
C GLN A 467 12.71 5.06 35.80
N ALA A 468 13.45 6.02 35.27
CA ALA A 468 13.74 7.32 35.85
C ALA A 468 12.90 8.43 35.17
#